data_82d504f981e06ab8ca59b398cdef0fec
#
_entry.id   82d504f981e06ab8ca59b398cdef0fec
#
_cell.length_a   1.000
_cell.length_b   1.000
_cell.length_c   1.000
_cell.angle_alpha   90.00
_cell.angle_beta   90.00
_cell.angle_gamma   90.00
#
_symmetry.space_group_name_H-M   'P 1'
#
loop_
_entity.id
_entity.type
_entity.pdbx_description
1 polymer ?
#
loop_
_entity_poly.entity_id
_entity_poly.type
_entity_poly.pdbx_seq_one_letter_code
_entity_poly.pdbx_strand_id
1 'polypeptide(L)'
;LPTVYFNQLKNTKMSKTTKSSSGVWQSLFAPLAIILAFIVAYLIFTNVLGNPVNFEGGNPKGHPLQGNLLGLMYKGGVIVPILITIVITLLIYTVERWITLSRVQGKQRLNAFVSNIQEMLYQDRIEDAIVACDKQKGSLANVMKAGLSRYRVLENDKELEKDQKITSMKQAIEEATALELPTLSRNMVMLSTIASISVLIGLIGTVIGMIRAFAALAQSGAPDALALSTGISEALVNTAFGITGSTLAIIFFNMFSSRIDGYVSKIDEAGFSLTQTFAASIRK
;
A
#
# COMPACT_ATOMS: atom_id res chain seq x y z
N LEU A 1 52.12 -22.82 0.42
CA LEU A 1 51.02 -22.34 1.32
C LEU A 1 49.80 -21.72 0.58
N PRO A 2 49.40 -22.16 -0.64
CA PRO A 2 48.13 -21.71 -1.21
C PRO A 2 47.07 -22.82 -1.37
N THR A 3 47.28 -24.02 -0.88
CA THR A 3 46.36 -25.15 -1.14
C THR A 3 45.29 -25.39 -0.08
N VAL A 4 45.38 -24.76 1.07
CA VAL A 4 44.40 -24.94 2.17
C VAL A 4 43.17 -24.01 2.02
N TYR A 5 43.33 -22.85 1.39
CA TYR A 5 42.22 -21.91 1.18
C TYR A 5 41.23 -22.34 0.08
N PHE A 6 41.67 -23.15 -0.88
CA PHE A 6 40.83 -23.60 -2.00
C PHE A 6 39.85 -24.72 -1.63
N ASN A 7 40.13 -25.47 -0.58
CA ASN A 7 39.27 -26.58 -0.14
C ASN A 7 38.14 -26.19 0.81
N GLN A 8 38.21 -25.00 1.43
CA GLN A 8 37.07 -24.50 2.24
C GLN A 8 35.93 -23.91 1.40
N LEU A 9 36.22 -23.45 0.18
CA LEU A 9 35.19 -22.92 -0.73
C LEU A 9 34.35 -23.99 -1.43
N LYS A 10 34.76 -25.27 -1.39
CA LYS A 10 34.07 -26.37 -2.08
C LYS A 10 32.96 -27.03 -1.24
N ASN A 11 32.88 -26.72 0.05
CA ASN A 11 31.88 -27.31 0.96
C ASN A 11 30.73 -26.35 1.35
N THR A 12 30.64 -25.17 0.76
CA THR A 12 29.42 -24.40 0.83
C THR A 12 28.41 -25.04 -0.12
N LYS A 13 27.72 -26.07 0.36
CA LYS A 13 26.49 -26.56 -0.27
C LYS A 13 25.64 -25.35 -0.55
N MET A 14 25.47 -25.02 -1.84
CA MET A 14 24.41 -24.12 -2.29
C MET A 14 23.12 -24.62 -1.65
N SER A 15 22.73 -23.97 -0.59
CA SER A 15 21.38 -24.09 -0.04
C SER A 15 20.44 -23.83 -1.22
N LYS A 16 19.71 -24.89 -1.64
CA LYS A 16 18.61 -24.73 -2.58
C LYS A 16 17.74 -23.63 -1.99
N THR A 17 17.75 -22.47 -2.61
CA THR A 17 16.77 -21.43 -2.35
C THR A 17 15.41 -22.06 -2.58
N THR A 18 14.78 -22.50 -1.51
CA THR A 18 13.35 -22.77 -1.50
C THR A 18 12.72 -21.42 -1.91
N LYS A 19 12.30 -21.33 -3.17
CA LYS A 19 11.46 -20.23 -3.65
C LYS A 19 10.32 -20.15 -2.65
N SER A 20 10.39 -19.15 -1.78
CA SER A 20 9.33 -18.87 -0.81
C SER A 20 8.03 -18.71 -1.62
N SER A 21 7.09 -19.60 -1.40
CA SER A 21 5.76 -19.53 -2.03
C SER A 21 5.09 -18.19 -1.76
N SER A 22 5.49 -17.47 -0.72
CA SER A 22 5.04 -16.13 -0.39
C SER A 22 5.31 -15.09 -1.49
N GLY A 23 6.41 -15.19 -2.23
CA GLY A 23 6.72 -14.24 -3.31
C GLY A 23 5.79 -14.37 -4.52
N VAL A 24 5.37 -15.59 -4.88
CA VAL A 24 4.45 -15.83 -6.00
C VAL A 24 3.04 -15.37 -5.65
N TRP A 25 2.55 -15.66 -4.45
CA TRP A 25 1.25 -15.17 -3.97
C TRP A 25 1.19 -13.66 -3.90
N GLN A 26 2.29 -13.02 -3.52
CA GLN A 26 2.37 -11.57 -3.43
C GLN A 26 2.36 -10.89 -4.81
N SER A 27 2.97 -11.50 -5.83
CA SER A 27 2.94 -10.97 -7.20
C SER A 27 1.59 -11.18 -7.90
N LEU A 28 0.86 -12.24 -7.53
CA LEU A 28 -0.46 -12.55 -8.08
C LEU A 28 -1.60 -11.79 -7.40
N PHE A 29 -1.36 -11.21 -6.21
CA PHE A 29 -2.42 -10.51 -5.47
C PHE A 29 -3.00 -9.33 -6.25
N ALA A 30 -2.17 -8.50 -6.88
CA ALA A 30 -2.62 -7.33 -7.61
C ALA A 30 -3.52 -7.68 -8.81
N PRO A 31 -3.13 -8.56 -9.75
CA PRO A 31 -4.00 -8.90 -10.86
C PRO A 31 -5.27 -9.65 -10.42
N LEU A 32 -5.19 -10.53 -9.43
CA LEU A 32 -6.37 -11.22 -8.89
C LEU A 32 -7.35 -10.26 -8.23
N ALA A 33 -6.88 -9.29 -7.48
CA ALA A 33 -7.72 -8.26 -6.85
C ALA A 33 -8.47 -7.44 -7.89
N ILE A 34 -7.80 -7.05 -8.99
CA ILE A 34 -8.41 -6.28 -10.08
C ILE A 34 -9.47 -7.13 -10.82
N ILE A 35 -9.16 -8.38 -11.14
CA ILE A 35 -10.10 -9.28 -11.82
C ILE A 35 -11.35 -9.52 -10.95
N LEU A 36 -11.15 -9.79 -9.66
CA LEU A 36 -12.26 -9.97 -8.72
C LEU A 36 -13.09 -8.69 -8.59
N ALA A 37 -12.43 -7.55 -8.47
CA ALA A 37 -13.09 -6.25 -8.42
C ALA A 37 -13.93 -5.99 -9.69
N PHE A 38 -13.41 -6.35 -10.86
CA PHE A 38 -14.14 -6.22 -12.14
C PHE A 38 -15.39 -7.09 -12.18
N ILE A 39 -15.28 -8.35 -11.77
CA ILE A 39 -16.44 -9.27 -11.69
C ILE A 39 -17.51 -8.70 -10.76
N VAL A 40 -17.12 -8.27 -9.57
CA VAL A 40 -18.06 -7.67 -8.60
C VAL A 40 -18.66 -6.38 -9.13
N ALA A 41 -17.86 -5.51 -9.76
CA ALA A 41 -18.33 -4.26 -10.37
C ALA A 41 -19.35 -4.53 -11.49
N TYR A 42 -19.10 -5.53 -12.32
CA TYR A 42 -20.01 -5.93 -13.40
C TYR A 42 -21.33 -6.48 -12.84
N LEU A 43 -21.28 -7.28 -11.78
CA LEU A 43 -22.47 -7.77 -11.08
C LEU A 43 -23.28 -6.63 -10.44
N ILE A 44 -22.60 -5.67 -9.81
CA ILE A 44 -23.26 -4.48 -9.26
C ILE A 44 -23.89 -3.66 -10.38
N PHE A 45 -23.19 -3.44 -11.48
CA PHE A 45 -23.69 -2.68 -12.62
C PHE A 45 -24.95 -3.33 -13.22
N THR A 46 -24.95 -4.64 -13.42
CA THR A 46 -26.08 -5.33 -14.08
C THR A 46 -27.26 -5.55 -13.13
N ASN A 47 -27.03 -6.00 -11.89
CA ASN A 47 -28.10 -6.43 -11.00
C ASN A 47 -28.60 -5.32 -10.07
N VAL A 48 -27.74 -4.36 -9.70
CA VAL A 48 -28.12 -3.28 -8.79
C VAL A 48 -28.48 -2.03 -9.58
N LEU A 49 -27.55 -1.49 -10.39
CA LEU A 49 -27.79 -0.28 -11.16
C LEU A 49 -28.78 -0.54 -12.31
N GLY A 50 -28.64 -1.65 -13.03
CA GLY A 50 -29.49 -2.08 -14.15
C GLY A 50 -30.79 -2.75 -13.71
N ASN A 51 -31.14 -2.74 -12.41
CA ASN A 51 -32.38 -3.34 -11.94
C ASN A 51 -33.60 -2.62 -12.55
N PRO A 52 -34.60 -3.35 -13.11
CA PRO A 52 -35.82 -2.79 -13.68
C PRO A 52 -36.55 -1.78 -12.78
N VAL A 53 -36.45 -1.94 -11.45
CA VAL A 53 -37.06 -1.02 -10.46
C VAL A 53 -36.51 0.41 -10.56
N ASN A 54 -35.34 0.61 -11.12
CA ASN A 54 -34.69 1.91 -11.26
C ASN A 54 -35.20 2.72 -12.46
N PHE A 55 -36.05 2.14 -13.32
CA PHE A 55 -36.44 2.71 -14.62
C PHE A 55 -37.94 2.80 -14.79
N GLU A 56 -38.39 3.79 -15.58
CA GLU A 56 -39.78 3.95 -15.96
C GLU A 56 -40.24 2.75 -16.79
N GLY A 57 -41.40 2.20 -16.42
CA GLY A 57 -41.94 1.01 -17.09
C GLY A 57 -41.10 -0.28 -16.92
N GLY A 58 -40.14 -0.33 -15.98
CA GLY A 58 -39.31 -1.49 -15.72
C GLY A 58 -38.30 -1.80 -16.85
N ASN A 59 -38.02 -0.88 -17.75
CA ASN A 59 -37.11 -1.10 -18.89
C ASN A 59 -35.77 -0.37 -18.65
N PRO A 60 -34.65 -1.09 -18.46
CA PRO A 60 -33.32 -0.47 -18.27
C PRO A 60 -32.85 0.37 -19.48
N LYS A 61 -33.43 0.16 -20.67
CA LYS A 61 -33.17 1.00 -21.85
C LYS A 61 -33.95 2.32 -21.84
N GLY A 62 -35.03 2.41 -21.02
CA GLY A 62 -35.86 3.60 -20.84
C GLY A 62 -35.22 4.66 -19.94
N HIS A 63 -36.05 5.59 -19.46
CA HIS A 63 -35.58 6.65 -18.56
C HIS A 63 -35.42 6.12 -17.13
N PRO A 64 -34.39 6.60 -16.37
CA PRO A 64 -34.34 6.38 -14.93
C PRO A 64 -35.55 7.08 -14.29
N LEU A 65 -36.08 6.50 -13.23
CA LEU A 65 -37.09 7.17 -12.41
C LEU A 65 -36.56 8.52 -11.90
N GLN A 66 -37.42 9.53 -11.84
CA GLN A 66 -37.06 10.87 -11.36
C GLN A 66 -36.41 10.75 -9.96
N GLY A 67 -35.20 11.29 -9.81
CA GLY A 67 -34.46 11.26 -8.55
C GLY A 67 -33.78 9.92 -8.23
N ASN A 68 -33.90 8.89 -9.05
CA ASN A 68 -33.22 7.62 -8.84
C ASN A 68 -31.77 7.69 -9.33
N LEU A 69 -30.82 7.83 -8.38
CA LEU A 69 -29.40 7.91 -8.66
C LEU A 69 -28.84 6.60 -9.24
N LEU A 70 -29.36 5.43 -8.87
CA LEU A 70 -28.87 4.15 -9.36
C LEU A 70 -29.16 3.97 -10.85
N GLY A 71 -30.39 4.30 -11.27
CA GLY A 71 -30.76 4.34 -12.68
C GLY A 71 -29.95 5.36 -13.49
N LEU A 72 -29.73 6.54 -12.91
CA LEU A 72 -28.88 7.56 -13.53
C LEU A 72 -27.44 7.09 -13.71
N MET A 73 -26.86 6.43 -12.68
CA MET A 73 -25.53 5.82 -12.76
C MET A 73 -25.44 4.73 -13.83
N TYR A 74 -26.47 3.90 -13.98
CA TYR A 74 -26.50 2.89 -15.05
C TYR A 74 -26.41 3.54 -16.45
N LYS A 75 -27.00 4.71 -16.63
CA LYS A 75 -26.94 5.46 -17.89
C LYS A 75 -25.55 6.01 -18.21
N GLY A 76 -24.61 6.02 -17.26
CA GLY A 76 -23.20 6.31 -17.53
C GLY A 76 -22.49 5.26 -18.45
N GLY A 77 -23.20 4.19 -18.81
CA GLY A 77 -22.80 3.25 -19.88
C GLY A 77 -21.63 2.35 -19.50
N VAL A 78 -20.86 1.94 -20.51
CA VAL A 78 -19.78 0.93 -20.39
C VAL A 78 -18.61 1.41 -19.50
N ILE A 79 -18.45 2.70 -19.29
CA ILE A 79 -17.39 3.26 -18.47
C ILE A 79 -17.66 3.07 -16.96
N VAL A 80 -18.94 3.02 -16.56
CA VAL A 80 -19.33 2.89 -15.15
C VAL A 80 -18.80 1.61 -14.49
N PRO A 81 -18.92 0.41 -15.07
CA PRO A 81 -18.30 -0.80 -14.51
C PRO A 81 -16.80 -0.66 -14.29
N ILE A 82 -16.08 0.04 -15.18
CA ILE A 82 -14.63 0.28 -15.04
C ILE A 82 -14.38 1.21 -13.86
N LEU A 83 -15.15 2.28 -13.71
CA LEU A 83 -15.03 3.22 -12.59
C LEU A 83 -15.37 2.55 -11.25
N ILE A 84 -16.42 1.71 -11.20
CA ILE A 84 -16.75 0.91 -10.02
C ILE A 84 -15.59 -0.06 -9.68
N THR A 85 -14.97 -0.68 -10.69
CA THR A 85 -13.80 -1.54 -10.50
C THR A 85 -12.66 -0.78 -9.83
N ILE A 86 -12.39 0.44 -10.28
CA ILE A 86 -11.36 1.31 -9.70
C ILE A 86 -11.67 1.60 -8.24
N VAL A 87 -12.92 1.94 -7.90
CA VAL A 87 -13.33 2.21 -6.51
C VAL A 87 -13.25 0.96 -5.64
N ILE A 88 -13.68 -0.20 -6.12
CA ILE A 88 -13.56 -1.46 -5.38
C ILE A 88 -12.09 -1.81 -5.14
N THR A 89 -11.25 -1.66 -6.17
CA THR A 89 -9.80 -1.88 -6.07
C THR A 89 -9.18 -0.94 -5.04
N LEU A 90 -9.57 0.34 -5.03
CA LEU A 90 -9.16 1.32 -4.02
C LEU A 90 -9.49 0.82 -2.60
N LEU A 91 -10.71 0.35 -2.38
CA LEU A 91 -11.13 -0.15 -1.07
C LEU A 91 -10.34 -1.39 -0.65
N ILE A 92 -10.09 -2.33 -1.56
CA ILE A 92 -9.26 -3.52 -1.30
C ILE A 92 -7.85 -3.11 -0.83
N TYR A 93 -7.19 -2.19 -1.57
CA TYR A 93 -5.86 -1.73 -1.19
C TYR A 93 -5.85 -0.88 0.08
N THR A 94 -6.90 -0.11 0.32
CA THR A 94 -7.06 0.65 1.57
C THR A 94 -7.13 -0.27 2.78
N VAL A 95 -7.94 -1.33 2.71
CA VAL A 95 -8.05 -2.33 3.79
C VAL A 95 -6.74 -3.11 3.96
N GLU A 96 -6.10 -3.51 2.86
CA GLU A 96 -4.80 -4.19 2.89
C GLU A 96 -3.73 -3.31 3.56
N ARG A 97 -3.67 -2.03 3.21
CA ARG A 97 -2.74 -1.08 3.82
C ARG A 97 -3.01 -0.86 5.30
N TRP A 98 -4.27 -0.70 5.67
CA TRP A 98 -4.65 -0.56 7.07
C TRP A 98 -4.18 -1.75 7.91
N ILE A 99 -4.43 -2.97 7.44
CA ILE A 99 -4.01 -4.19 8.13
C ILE A 99 -2.48 -4.30 8.19
N THR A 100 -1.79 -4.01 7.08
CA THR A 100 -0.32 -4.11 7.01
C THR A 100 0.35 -3.11 7.94
N LEU A 101 -0.04 -1.84 7.90
CA LEU A 101 0.53 -0.81 8.77
C LEU A 101 0.21 -1.04 10.26
N SER A 102 -0.95 -1.61 10.57
CA SER A 102 -1.27 -2.00 11.94
C SER A 102 -0.35 -3.12 12.45
N ARG A 103 0.07 -4.03 11.59
CA ARG A 103 1.03 -5.10 11.94
C ARG A 103 2.47 -4.59 12.09
N VAL A 104 2.84 -3.57 11.32
CA VAL A 104 4.16 -2.93 11.40
C VAL A 104 4.41 -2.30 12.77
N GLN A 105 3.38 -1.78 13.40
CA GLN A 105 3.46 -1.20 14.75
C GLN A 105 3.89 -2.21 15.82
N GLY A 106 3.64 -3.51 15.60
CA GLY A 106 3.89 -4.55 16.59
C GLY A 106 2.82 -4.58 17.70
N LYS A 107 3.15 -5.25 18.81
CA LYS A 107 2.18 -5.52 19.90
C LYS A 107 2.01 -4.37 20.88
N GLN A 108 3.09 -3.63 21.19
CA GLN A 108 3.09 -2.51 22.13
C GLN A 108 3.22 -1.18 21.41
N ARG A 109 2.87 -0.09 22.10
CA ARG A 109 3.11 1.27 21.61
C ARG A 109 4.61 1.50 21.42
N LEU A 110 5.00 2.06 20.27
CA LEU A 110 6.41 2.21 19.89
C LEU A 110 7.25 2.94 20.95
N ASN A 111 6.74 4.04 21.50
CA ASN A 111 7.46 4.82 22.51
C ASN A 111 7.72 4.00 23.79
N ALA A 112 6.72 3.25 24.27
CA ALA A 112 6.90 2.40 25.45
C ALA A 112 7.89 1.26 25.20
N PHE A 113 7.87 0.69 23.98
CA PHE A 113 8.83 -0.33 23.57
C PHE A 113 10.25 0.21 23.55
N VAL A 114 10.49 1.38 22.91
CA VAL A 114 11.82 2.00 22.85
C VAL A 114 12.35 2.32 24.24
N SER A 115 11.52 2.92 25.13
CA SER A 115 11.92 3.20 26.50
C SER A 115 12.30 1.94 27.29
N ASN A 116 11.56 0.84 27.10
CA ASN A 116 11.86 -0.45 27.74
C ASN A 116 13.19 -1.04 27.23
N ILE A 117 13.47 -0.95 25.94
CA ILE A 117 14.78 -1.38 25.40
C ILE A 117 15.91 -0.53 25.97
N GLN A 118 15.74 0.80 26.06
CA GLN A 118 16.74 1.71 26.65
C GLN A 118 17.02 1.34 28.11
N GLU A 119 15.99 1.08 28.90
CA GLU A 119 16.12 0.67 30.29
C GLU A 119 16.92 -0.64 30.43
N MET A 120 16.60 -1.65 29.60
CA MET A 120 17.35 -2.92 29.56
C MET A 120 18.82 -2.71 29.21
N LEU A 121 19.13 -1.79 28.29
CA LEU A 121 20.51 -1.46 27.91
C LEU A 121 21.27 -0.76 29.02
N TYR A 122 20.62 0.17 29.77
CA TYR A 122 21.25 0.80 30.95
C TYR A 122 21.58 -0.21 32.06
N GLN A 123 20.83 -1.31 32.13
CA GLN A 123 21.04 -2.42 33.07
C GLN A 123 21.97 -3.51 32.51
N ASP A 124 22.60 -3.30 31.35
CA ASP A 124 23.47 -4.25 30.65
C ASP A 124 22.81 -5.60 30.29
N ARG A 125 21.48 -5.56 30.05
CA ARG A 125 20.63 -6.72 29.75
C ARG A 125 20.36 -6.85 28.26
N ILE A 126 21.42 -6.98 27.45
CA ILE A 126 21.33 -6.98 25.97
C ILE A 126 20.51 -8.16 25.46
N GLU A 127 20.70 -9.37 26.04
CA GLU A 127 19.97 -10.56 25.61
C GLU A 127 18.46 -10.44 25.86
N ASP A 128 18.07 -9.84 27.00
CA ASP A 128 16.66 -9.59 27.30
C ASP A 128 16.04 -8.57 26.34
N ALA A 129 16.82 -7.55 25.93
CA ALA A 129 16.40 -6.58 24.93
C ALA A 129 16.18 -7.23 23.56
N ILE A 130 17.05 -8.16 23.13
CA ILE A 130 16.88 -8.93 21.88
C ILE A 130 15.60 -9.79 21.95
N VAL A 131 15.37 -10.48 23.07
CA VAL A 131 14.14 -11.28 23.28
C VAL A 131 12.89 -10.41 23.29
N ALA A 132 12.98 -9.19 23.86
CA ALA A 132 11.89 -8.23 23.85
C ALA A 132 11.54 -7.78 22.41
N CYS A 133 12.53 -7.60 21.53
CA CYS A 133 12.31 -7.32 20.11
C CYS A 133 11.56 -8.49 19.42
N ASP A 134 11.93 -9.74 19.70
CA ASP A 134 11.25 -10.91 19.13
C ASP A 134 9.78 -11.03 19.57
N LYS A 135 9.48 -10.60 20.80
CA LYS A 135 8.09 -10.58 21.31
C LYS A 135 7.28 -9.41 20.74
N GLN A 136 7.90 -8.26 20.53
CA GLN A 136 7.26 -7.06 20.00
C GLN A 136 6.80 -7.25 18.57
N LYS A 137 7.64 -7.81 17.71
CA LYS A 137 7.46 -7.92 16.25
C LYS A 137 7.29 -6.53 15.59
N GLY A 138 7.25 -6.51 14.24
CA GLY A 138 7.13 -5.28 13.47
C GLY A 138 8.48 -4.67 13.09
N SER A 139 8.44 -3.67 12.18
CA SER A 139 9.63 -3.14 11.53
C SER A 139 10.60 -2.48 12.51
N LEU A 140 10.11 -1.70 13.47
CA LEU A 140 10.95 -1.09 14.49
C LEU A 140 11.70 -2.16 15.32
N ALA A 141 10.99 -3.22 15.73
CA ALA A 141 11.60 -4.29 16.50
C ALA A 141 12.67 -5.05 15.70
N ASN A 142 12.47 -5.24 14.39
CA ASN A 142 13.44 -5.86 13.51
C ASN A 142 14.73 -5.03 13.41
N VAL A 143 14.59 -3.72 13.19
CA VAL A 143 15.74 -2.79 13.13
C VAL A 143 16.48 -2.74 14.46
N MET A 144 15.74 -2.59 15.56
CA MET A 144 16.35 -2.61 16.91
C MET A 144 17.07 -3.92 17.19
N LYS A 145 16.49 -5.06 16.84
CA LYS A 145 17.12 -6.38 16.98
C LYS A 145 18.42 -6.49 16.17
N ALA A 146 18.44 -5.99 14.93
CA ALA A 146 19.65 -5.99 14.11
C ALA A 146 20.76 -5.16 14.76
N GLY A 147 20.43 -3.94 15.24
CA GLY A 147 21.34 -3.09 15.99
C GLY A 147 21.85 -3.76 17.27
N LEU A 148 20.96 -4.32 18.10
CA LEU A 148 21.32 -5.01 19.34
C LEU A 148 22.20 -6.26 19.09
N SER A 149 21.92 -7.01 18.04
CA SER A 149 22.75 -8.16 17.64
C SER A 149 24.15 -7.71 17.23
N ARG A 150 24.27 -6.58 16.54
CA ARG A 150 25.56 -5.98 16.19
C ARG A 150 26.28 -5.44 17.43
N TYR A 151 25.56 -4.77 18.34
CA TYR A 151 26.05 -4.30 19.64
C TYR A 151 26.78 -5.43 20.38
N ARG A 152 26.11 -6.57 20.60
CA ARG A 152 26.64 -7.74 21.28
C ARG A 152 27.96 -8.25 20.68
N VAL A 153 28.07 -8.26 19.34
CA VAL A 153 29.28 -8.68 18.64
C VAL A 153 30.43 -7.68 18.87
N LEU A 154 30.12 -6.39 18.72
CA LEU A 154 31.12 -5.32 18.81
C LEU A 154 31.61 -5.06 20.24
N GLU A 155 30.80 -5.33 21.25
CA GLU A 155 31.20 -5.20 22.67
C GLU A 155 32.37 -6.11 22.98
N ASN A 156 32.35 -7.34 22.51
CA ASN A 156 33.37 -8.34 22.75
C ASN A 156 34.56 -8.29 21.77
N ASP A 157 34.50 -7.44 20.76
CA ASP A 157 35.56 -7.29 19.77
C ASP A 157 36.69 -6.42 20.32
N LYS A 158 37.91 -6.96 20.41
CA LYS A 158 39.09 -6.25 20.91
C LYS A 158 39.97 -5.69 19.78
N GLU A 159 39.68 -6.02 18.53
CA GLU A 159 40.51 -5.63 17.38
C GLU A 159 40.06 -4.27 16.80
N LEU A 160 38.78 -3.95 16.92
CA LEU A 160 38.21 -2.73 16.36
C LEU A 160 38.37 -1.52 17.30
N GLU A 161 38.81 -0.41 16.72
CA GLU A 161 38.83 0.87 17.42
C GLU A 161 37.37 1.37 17.69
N LYS A 162 37.26 2.22 18.70
CA LYS A 162 35.97 2.75 19.16
C LYS A 162 35.14 3.37 18.04
N ASP A 163 35.74 4.24 17.23
CA ASP A 163 35.04 4.94 16.15
C ASP A 163 34.59 3.97 15.04
N GLN A 164 35.37 2.90 14.80
CA GLN A 164 35.01 1.83 13.88
C GLN A 164 33.80 1.01 14.40
N LYS A 165 33.76 0.74 15.72
CA LYS A 165 32.60 0.07 16.36
C LYS A 165 31.33 0.89 16.22
N ILE A 166 31.38 2.19 16.53
CA ILE A 166 30.23 3.10 16.40
C ILE A 166 29.75 3.17 14.94
N THR A 167 30.69 3.29 14.00
CA THR A 167 30.37 3.32 12.54
C THR A 167 29.72 2.01 12.11
N SER A 168 30.26 0.86 12.53
CA SER A 168 29.71 -0.45 12.22
C SER A 168 28.31 -0.69 12.80
N MET A 169 28.07 -0.15 14.02
CA MET A 169 26.74 -0.18 14.65
C MET A 169 25.72 0.63 13.84
N LYS A 170 26.10 1.88 13.48
CA LYS A 170 25.28 2.78 12.68
C LYS A 170 24.95 2.15 11.33
N GLN A 171 25.93 1.60 10.65
CA GLN A 171 25.74 0.92 9.37
C GLN A 171 24.76 -0.26 9.47
N ALA A 172 24.86 -1.09 10.52
CA ALA A 172 23.94 -2.21 10.71
C ALA A 172 22.48 -1.76 10.91
N ILE A 173 22.27 -0.64 11.60
CA ILE A 173 20.93 -0.04 11.78
C ILE A 173 20.42 0.53 10.45
N GLU A 174 21.26 1.26 9.70
CA GLU A 174 20.91 1.82 8.40
C GLU A 174 20.55 0.72 7.38
N GLU A 175 21.33 -0.35 7.32
CA GLU A 175 21.05 -1.51 6.46
C GLU A 175 19.73 -2.18 6.84
N ALA A 176 19.49 -2.41 8.12
CA ALA A 176 18.24 -3.00 8.60
C ALA A 176 17.04 -2.10 8.29
N THR A 177 17.18 -0.78 8.45
CA THR A 177 16.15 0.21 8.10
C THR A 177 15.85 0.16 6.60
N ALA A 178 16.89 0.15 5.75
CA ALA A 178 16.75 0.09 4.31
C ALA A 178 16.02 -1.20 3.83
N LEU A 179 16.14 -2.31 4.55
CA LEU A 179 15.41 -3.55 4.27
C LEU A 179 13.93 -3.51 4.68
N GLU A 180 13.59 -2.71 5.70
CA GLU A 180 12.20 -2.56 6.18
C GLU A 180 11.39 -1.54 5.37
N LEU A 181 12.01 -0.48 4.82
CA LEU A 181 11.34 0.59 4.07
C LEU A 181 10.48 0.10 2.90
N PRO A 182 10.91 -0.85 2.05
CA PRO A 182 10.08 -1.37 0.97
C PRO A 182 8.81 -2.08 1.46
N THR A 183 8.85 -2.67 2.66
CA THR A 183 7.68 -3.30 3.28
C THR A 183 6.66 -2.27 3.73
N LEU A 184 7.12 -1.12 4.24
CA LEU A 184 6.29 0.00 4.65
C LEU A 184 5.59 0.67 3.45
N SER A 185 6.35 0.98 2.40
CA SER A 185 5.86 1.70 1.21
C SER A 185 5.18 0.81 0.16
N ARG A 186 5.17 -0.49 0.38
CA ARG A 186 4.57 -1.45 -0.55
C ARG A 186 3.12 -1.08 -0.89
N ASN A 187 2.72 -1.27 -2.15
CA ASN A 187 1.38 -0.97 -2.67
C ASN A 187 0.91 0.50 -2.55
N MET A 188 1.72 1.42 -2.02
CA MET A 188 1.40 2.86 -2.04
C MET A 188 1.29 3.40 -3.46
N VAL A 189 2.12 2.89 -4.37
CA VAL A 189 2.09 3.21 -5.80
C VAL A 189 0.71 2.90 -6.41
N MET A 190 0.04 1.82 -5.96
CA MET A 190 -1.31 1.48 -6.47
C MET A 190 -2.33 2.55 -6.09
N LEU A 191 -2.29 3.08 -4.88
CA LEU A 191 -3.20 4.15 -4.44
C LEU A 191 -2.98 5.44 -5.24
N SER A 192 -1.72 5.84 -5.46
CA SER A 192 -1.40 7.04 -6.28
C SER A 192 -1.77 6.85 -7.75
N THR A 193 -1.59 5.65 -8.29
CA THR A 193 -2.00 5.31 -9.65
C THR A 193 -3.52 5.38 -9.81
N ILE A 194 -4.28 4.82 -8.86
CA ILE A 194 -5.74 4.91 -8.83
C ILE A 194 -6.20 6.37 -8.78
N ALA A 195 -5.54 7.22 -7.99
CA ALA A 195 -5.85 8.63 -7.92
C ALA A 195 -5.77 9.32 -9.30
N SER A 196 -4.75 9.01 -10.08
CA SER A 196 -4.58 9.59 -11.42
C SER A 196 -5.50 8.95 -12.47
N ILE A 197 -5.58 7.63 -12.52
CA ILE A 197 -6.35 6.88 -13.53
C ILE A 197 -7.85 7.13 -13.38
N SER A 198 -8.37 7.26 -12.16
CA SER A 198 -9.80 7.45 -11.91
C SER A 198 -10.35 8.69 -12.63
N VAL A 199 -9.66 9.83 -12.53
CA VAL A 199 -10.05 11.06 -13.23
C VAL A 199 -9.94 10.89 -14.74
N LEU A 200 -8.84 10.29 -15.22
CA LEU A 200 -8.62 10.10 -16.67
C LEU A 200 -9.70 9.22 -17.29
N ILE A 201 -10.11 8.13 -16.65
CA ILE A 201 -11.20 7.27 -17.12
C ILE A 201 -12.54 8.02 -17.06
N GLY A 202 -12.77 8.83 -16.02
CA GLY A 202 -13.95 9.71 -15.94
C GLY A 202 -14.02 10.69 -17.12
N LEU A 203 -12.90 11.33 -17.46
CA LEU A 203 -12.79 12.23 -18.62
C LEU A 203 -13.02 11.51 -19.95
N ILE A 204 -12.48 10.31 -20.12
CA ILE A 204 -12.77 9.46 -21.31
C ILE A 204 -14.27 9.21 -21.40
N GLY A 205 -14.94 8.92 -20.29
CA GLY A 205 -16.39 8.76 -20.22
C GLY A 205 -17.14 10.01 -20.68
N THR A 206 -16.66 11.20 -20.30
CA THR A 206 -17.24 12.47 -20.78
C THR A 206 -17.14 12.60 -22.30
N VAL A 207 -15.96 12.35 -22.85
CA VAL A 207 -15.74 12.43 -24.30
C VAL A 207 -16.64 11.46 -25.06
N ILE A 208 -16.72 10.20 -24.62
CA ILE A 208 -17.58 9.19 -25.24
C ILE A 208 -19.07 9.58 -25.15
N GLY A 209 -19.54 10.05 -24.00
CA GLY A 209 -20.91 10.48 -23.81
C GLY A 209 -21.27 11.66 -24.71
N MET A 210 -20.39 12.64 -24.81
CA MET A 210 -20.61 13.80 -25.72
C MET A 210 -20.57 13.41 -27.20
N ILE A 211 -19.68 12.51 -27.63
CA ILE A 211 -19.67 12.00 -29.01
C ILE A 211 -21.00 11.35 -29.34
N ARG A 212 -21.56 10.52 -28.45
CA ARG A 212 -22.88 9.89 -28.64
C ARG A 212 -24.01 10.92 -28.72
N ALA A 213 -23.97 11.92 -27.82
CA ALA A 213 -24.96 13.00 -27.80
C ALA A 213 -25.01 13.74 -29.14
N PHE A 214 -23.85 14.16 -29.66
CA PHE A 214 -23.79 14.86 -30.97
C PHE A 214 -24.07 13.94 -32.17
N ALA A 215 -23.67 12.69 -32.11
CA ALA A 215 -24.00 11.72 -33.19
C ALA A 215 -25.52 11.51 -33.29
N ALA A 216 -26.25 11.42 -32.20
CA ALA A 216 -27.70 11.32 -32.18
C ALA A 216 -28.37 12.58 -32.75
N LEU A 217 -27.81 13.76 -32.47
CA LEU A 217 -28.32 15.02 -33.05
C LEU A 217 -28.14 15.11 -34.57
N ALA A 218 -27.03 14.54 -35.08
CA ALA A 218 -26.72 14.61 -36.52
C ALA A 218 -27.55 13.63 -37.39
N GLN A 219 -28.04 12.52 -36.84
CA GLN A 219 -28.75 11.48 -37.62
C GLN A 219 -30.25 11.69 -37.75
N SER A 220 -30.87 12.48 -36.91
CA SER A 220 -32.34 12.49 -36.77
C SER A 220 -33.08 13.45 -37.73
N GLY A 221 -32.39 14.30 -38.47
CA GLY A 221 -33.07 15.32 -39.33
C GLY A 221 -33.95 16.32 -38.53
N ALA A 222 -34.37 15.92 -37.35
CA ALA A 222 -34.96 16.75 -36.29
C ALA A 222 -34.18 16.47 -34.98
N PRO A 223 -33.87 17.50 -34.18
CA PRO A 223 -33.09 17.34 -32.98
C PRO A 223 -33.77 16.37 -31.97
N ASP A 224 -33.16 15.23 -31.71
CA ASP A 224 -33.59 14.34 -30.66
C ASP A 224 -33.04 14.88 -29.28
N ALA A 225 -33.82 15.78 -28.71
CA ALA A 225 -33.49 16.38 -27.39
C ALA A 225 -33.31 15.33 -26.31
N LEU A 226 -33.95 14.18 -26.42
CA LEU A 226 -33.90 13.08 -25.49
C LEU A 226 -32.56 12.36 -25.53
N ALA A 227 -32.12 11.97 -26.71
CA ALA A 227 -30.83 11.33 -26.91
C ALA A 227 -29.68 12.28 -26.55
N LEU A 228 -29.79 13.57 -26.84
CA LEU A 228 -28.85 14.61 -26.45
C LEU A 228 -28.74 14.69 -24.91
N SER A 229 -29.88 14.81 -24.22
CA SER A 229 -29.91 14.89 -22.75
C SER A 229 -29.34 13.64 -22.10
N THR A 230 -29.62 12.45 -22.65
CA THR A 230 -29.08 11.19 -22.13
C THR A 230 -27.56 11.12 -22.29
N GLY A 231 -27.01 11.51 -23.43
CA GLY A 231 -25.56 11.52 -23.65
C GLY A 231 -24.81 12.51 -22.76
N ILE A 232 -25.39 13.69 -22.54
CA ILE A 232 -24.83 14.67 -21.59
C ILE A 232 -24.86 14.11 -20.15
N SER A 233 -25.99 13.53 -19.74
CA SER A 233 -26.11 12.91 -18.42
C SER A 233 -25.10 11.77 -18.22
N GLU A 234 -24.91 10.90 -19.23
CA GLU A 234 -23.87 9.86 -19.23
C GLU A 234 -22.47 10.45 -18.98
N ALA A 235 -22.13 11.52 -19.70
CA ALA A 235 -20.86 12.20 -19.58
C ALA A 235 -20.63 12.74 -18.16
N LEU A 236 -21.61 13.45 -17.60
CA LEU A 236 -21.51 14.05 -16.27
C LEU A 236 -21.39 13.02 -15.15
N VAL A 237 -22.13 11.92 -15.24
CA VAL A 237 -22.05 10.80 -14.28
C VAL A 237 -20.64 10.20 -14.26
N ASN A 238 -20.07 9.92 -15.43
CA ASN A 238 -18.73 9.35 -15.51
C ASN A 238 -17.66 10.24 -14.87
N THR A 239 -17.75 11.55 -15.12
CA THR A 239 -16.82 12.51 -14.53
C THR A 239 -16.99 12.61 -13.01
N ALA A 240 -18.23 12.64 -12.51
CA ALA A 240 -18.49 12.66 -11.07
C ALA A 240 -17.91 11.44 -10.37
N PHE A 241 -18.08 10.24 -10.93
CA PHE A 241 -17.47 9.02 -10.42
C PHE A 241 -15.93 9.06 -10.45
N GLY A 242 -15.36 9.51 -11.57
CA GLY A 242 -13.92 9.64 -11.75
C GLY A 242 -13.29 10.54 -10.72
N ILE A 243 -13.87 11.73 -10.50
CA ILE A 243 -13.38 12.70 -9.51
C ILE A 243 -13.55 12.15 -8.09
N THR A 244 -14.69 11.55 -7.77
CA THR A 244 -14.93 10.97 -6.44
C THR A 244 -13.93 9.87 -6.10
N GLY A 245 -13.69 8.93 -7.05
CA GLY A 245 -12.70 7.87 -6.87
C GLY A 245 -11.29 8.42 -6.66
N SER A 246 -10.90 9.43 -7.45
CA SER A 246 -9.60 10.09 -7.32
C SER A 246 -9.44 10.79 -5.96
N THR A 247 -10.44 11.56 -5.55
CA THR A 247 -10.44 12.28 -4.27
C THR A 247 -10.23 11.31 -3.10
N LEU A 248 -10.98 10.21 -3.07
CA LEU A 248 -10.84 9.20 -2.03
C LEU A 248 -9.44 8.56 -2.06
N ALA A 249 -8.91 8.26 -3.24
CA ALA A 249 -7.58 7.68 -3.39
C ALA A 249 -6.47 8.62 -2.87
N ILE A 250 -6.56 9.91 -3.15
CA ILE A 250 -5.62 10.94 -2.65
C ILE A 250 -5.68 11.02 -1.13
N ILE A 251 -6.90 11.04 -0.55
CA ILE A 251 -7.07 11.10 0.91
C ILE A 251 -6.41 9.88 1.58
N PHE A 252 -6.69 8.67 1.10
CA PHE A 252 -6.10 7.45 1.66
C PHE A 252 -4.60 7.38 1.45
N PHE A 253 -4.10 7.76 0.26
CA PHE A 253 -2.67 7.82 -0.02
C PHE A 253 -1.95 8.73 0.97
N ASN A 254 -2.42 9.96 1.15
CA ASN A 254 -1.80 10.94 2.06
C ASN A 254 -1.88 10.49 3.53
N MET A 255 -3.01 9.89 3.93
CA MET A 255 -3.17 9.35 5.28
C MET A 255 -2.16 8.23 5.57
N PHE A 256 -1.95 7.30 4.63
CA PHE A 256 -0.99 6.22 4.81
C PHE A 256 0.45 6.71 4.68
N SER A 257 0.77 7.63 3.76
CA SER A 257 2.10 8.25 3.65
C SER A 257 2.51 8.89 4.97
N SER A 258 1.66 9.72 5.55
CA SER A 258 1.93 10.37 6.84
C SER A 258 2.16 9.36 7.99
N ARG A 259 1.44 8.23 7.98
CA ARG A 259 1.69 7.16 8.96
C ARG A 259 3.02 6.47 8.73
N ILE A 260 3.40 6.20 7.48
CA ILE A 260 4.69 5.60 7.12
C ILE A 260 5.84 6.51 7.55
N ASP A 261 5.74 7.80 7.25
CA ASP A 261 6.74 8.80 7.66
C ASP A 261 6.90 8.84 9.18
N GLY A 262 5.80 8.75 9.92
CA GLY A 262 5.82 8.64 11.38
C GLY A 262 6.52 7.37 11.88
N TYR A 263 6.35 6.22 11.21
CA TYR A 263 7.08 4.99 11.56
C TYR A 263 8.56 5.10 11.24
N VAL A 264 8.94 5.65 10.08
CA VAL A 264 10.33 5.87 9.69
C VAL A 264 11.03 6.78 10.71
N SER A 265 10.41 7.91 11.06
CA SER A 265 10.95 8.82 12.08
C SER A 265 11.18 8.13 13.44
N LYS A 266 10.29 7.22 13.84
CA LYS A 266 10.46 6.46 15.08
C LYS A 266 11.58 5.41 14.99
N ILE A 267 11.77 4.80 13.82
CA ILE A 267 12.90 3.89 13.58
C ILE A 267 14.22 4.64 13.66
N ASP A 268 14.31 5.82 13.04
CA ASP A 268 15.51 6.66 13.05
C ASP A 268 15.83 7.16 14.46
N GLU A 269 14.82 7.65 15.21
CA GLU A 269 14.96 8.08 16.61
C GLU A 269 15.49 6.94 17.50
N ALA A 270 14.92 5.74 17.35
CA ALA A 270 15.33 4.57 18.12
C ALA A 270 16.75 4.10 17.75
N GLY A 271 17.08 4.09 16.46
CA GLY A 271 18.41 3.74 15.95
C GLY A 271 19.49 4.71 16.43
N PHE A 272 19.19 6.01 16.40
CA PHE A 272 20.08 7.04 16.93
C PHE A 272 20.32 6.86 18.44
N SER A 273 19.26 6.66 19.20
CA SER A 273 19.33 6.43 20.66
C SER A 273 20.14 5.18 20.99
N LEU A 274 19.94 4.08 20.26
CA LEU A 274 20.71 2.84 20.44
C LEU A 274 22.21 3.07 20.18
N THR A 275 22.54 3.80 19.12
CA THR A 275 23.93 4.13 18.76
C THR A 275 24.60 5.00 19.86
N GLN A 276 23.87 5.97 20.41
CA GLN A 276 24.39 6.80 21.52
C GLN A 276 24.63 6.00 22.79
N THR A 277 23.70 5.10 23.14
CA THR A 277 23.85 4.24 24.31
C THR A 277 25.08 3.33 24.15
N PHE A 278 25.28 2.77 22.97
CA PHE A 278 26.47 1.99 22.65
C PHE A 278 27.76 2.82 22.77
N ALA A 279 27.78 4.03 22.21
CA ALA A 279 28.95 4.92 22.29
C ALA A 279 29.29 5.31 23.75
N ALA A 280 28.29 5.39 24.64
CA ALA A 280 28.47 5.65 26.03
C ALA A 280 29.01 4.43 26.82
N SER A 281 28.57 3.21 26.46
CA SER A 281 29.05 1.96 27.12
C SER A 281 30.54 1.69 26.86
N ILE A 282 31.03 1.97 25.64
CA ILE A 282 32.44 1.82 25.25
C ILE A 282 33.36 2.88 25.97
N ARG A 283 32.78 3.91 26.59
CA ARG A 283 33.55 4.91 27.34
C ARG A 283 33.92 4.45 28.76
N LYS A 284 33.25 3.47 29.28
CA LYS A 284 33.54 2.84 30.55
C LYS A 284 34.55 1.72 30.39
#